data_000d6e920919bfec6769b05bd1611de1
#
_entry.id   000d6e920919bfec6769b05bd1611de1
#
_cell.length_a   1.000
_cell.length_b   1.000
_cell.length_c   1.000
_cell.angle_alpha   90.00
_cell.angle_beta   90.00
_cell.angle_gamma   90.00
#
_symmetry.space_group_name_H-M   'P 1'
#
loop_
_entity.id
_entity.type
_entity.pdbx_description
1 polymer ?
#
loop_
_entity_poly.entity_id
_entity_poly.type
_entity_poly.pdbx_seq_one_letter_code
_entity_poly.pdbx_strand_id
1 'polypeptide(L)'
;MGAIGTINNLAGGVTVTIEDDFSKVDKTMKQGETITLTDEQAVHFIHDRFDVGDESNTQRMKRQEVYKAGLKDNLAAKCSEDNTYPLTIYDALRDYMVTDISSQKFSKLALLVLKEKDAGTVSIAGTETVDDLGFVEVEPDADSLQQAIVELFYKEYN
;
A
#
# COMPACT_ATOMS: atom_id res chain seq x y z
N MET A 1 -5.85 2.32 -12.08
CA MET A 1 -6.63 2.88 -10.94
C MET A 1 -7.83 2.02 -10.57
N GLY A 2 -8.60 1.45 -11.50
CA GLY A 2 -9.76 0.60 -11.18
C GLY A 2 -9.49 -0.57 -10.23
N ALA A 3 -8.31 -1.19 -10.28
CA ALA A 3 -7.94 -2.29 -9.37
C ALA A 3 -7.98 -1.91 -7.88
N ILE A 4 -7.63 -0.65 -7.55
CA ILE A 4 -7.61 -0.16 -6.17
C ILE A 4 -9.04 -0.09 -5.62
N GLY A 5 -9.97 0.54 -6.36
CA GLY A 5 -11.37 0.58 -5.98
C GLY A 5 -11.98 -0.82 -5.88
N THR A 6 -11.67 -1.69 -6.85
CA THR A 6 -12.16 -3.07 -6.84
C THR A 6 -11.71 -3.84 -5.59
N ILE A 7 -10.42 -3.76 -5.21
CA ILE A 7 -9.93 -4.46 -4.02
C ILE A 7 -10.45 -3.85 -2.72
N ASN A 8 -10.63 -2.51 -2.69
CA ASN A 8 -11.24 -1.82 -1.57
C ASN A 8 -12.69 -2.30 -1.34
N ASN A 9 -13.47 -2.42 -2.40
CA ASN A 9 -14.84 -2.96 -2.36
C ASN A 9 -14.87 -4.40 -1.83
N LEU A 10 -13.99 -5.26 -2.35
CA LEU A 10 -13.88 -6.65 -1.87
C LEU A 10 -13.50 -6.73 -0.39
N ALA A 11 -12.67 -5.82 0.10
CA ALA A 11 -12.33 -5.72 1.51
C ALA A 11 -13.46 -5.17 2.39
N GLY A 12 -14.54 -4.63 1.80
CA GLY A 12 -15.63 -3.97 2.51
C GLY A 12 -15.33 -2.52 2.90
N GLY A 13 -14.35 -1.89 2.23
CA GLY A 13 -13.84 -0.56 2.54
C GLY A 13 -12.79 -0.58 3.64
N VAL A 14 -11.73 0.19 3.49
CA VAL A 14 -10.67 0.34 4.52
C VAL A 14 -10.98 1.57 5.37
N THR A 15 -11.00 1.40 6.70
CA THR A 15 -11.20 2.50 7.65
C THR A 15 -9.85 3.13 7.99
N VAL A 16 -9.75 4.45 7.79
CA VAL A 16 -8.55 5.23 8.05
C VAL A 16 -8.88 6.55 8.75
N THR A 17 -7.91 7.11 9.46
CA THR A 17 -7.97 8.50 9.91
C THR A 17 -7.35 9.38 8.85
N ILE A 18 -8.06 10.43 8.44
CA ILE A 18 -7.59 11.40 7.44
C ILE A 18 -6.64 12.38 8.13
N GLU A 19 -5.33 12.17 7.97
CA GLU A 19 -4.32 13.05 8.58
C GLU A 19 -4.02 14.27 7.72
N ASP A 20 -4.12 14.14 6.39
CA ASP A 20 -3.83 15.19 5.42
C ASP A 20 -5.09 15.98 5.03
N ASP A 21 -4.89 17.21 4.56
CA ASP A 21 -5.97 18.02 3.97
C ASP A 21 -6.27 17.56 2.54
N PHE A 22 -7.45 16.97 2.35
CA PHE A 22 -7.99 16.55 1.04
C PHE A 22 -9.02 17.52 0.47
N SER A 23 -9.24 18.70 1.07
CA SER A 23 -10.35 19.59 0.73
C SER A 23 -10.42 20.05 -0.73
N LYS A 24 -9.28 20.04 -1.42
CA LYS A 24 -9.18 20.39 -2.85
C LYS A 24 -9.51 19.19 -3.77
N VAL A 25 -9.38 17.96 -3.28
CA VAL A 25 -9.62 16.71 -4.03
C VAL A 25 -11.01 16.17 -3.72
N ASP A 26 -11.29 15.92 -2.44
CA ASP A 26 -12.59 15.43 -1.97
C ASP A 26 -12.96 16.06 -0.62
N LYS A 27 -13.96 16.93 -0.63
CA LYS A 27 -14.43 17.65 0.55
C LYS A 27 -15.08 16.77 1.62
N THR A 28 -15.38 15.51 1.29
CA THR A 28 -15.94 14.55 2.23
C THR A 28 -14.84 13.85 3.06
N MET A 29 -13.57 13.93 2.61
CA MET A 29 -12.41 13.44 3.32
C MET A 29 -11.83 14.52 4.24
N LYS A 30 -12.50 14.78 5.37
CA LYS A 30 -12.12 15.87 6.25
C LYS A 30 -10.97 15.48 7.17
N GLN A 31 -9.99 16.36 7.26
CA GLN A 31 -8.83 16.17 8.12
C GLN A 31 -9.26 15.97 9.59
N GLY A 32 -8.69 14.96 10.25
CA GLY A 32 -8.98 14.56 11.63
C GLY A 32 -10.14 13.57 11.77
N GLU A 33 -10.95 13.35 10.73
CA GLU A 33 -12.04 12.38 10.78
C GLU A 33 -11.54 10.95 10.47
N THR A 34 -12.16 9.97 11.12
CA THR A 34 -11.97 8.55 10.79
C THR A 34 -13.14 8.08 9.94
N ILE A 35 -12.87 7.62 8.73
CA ILE A 35 -13.89 7.21 7.77
C ILE A 35 -13.55 5.84 7.16
N THR A 36 -14.58 5.14 6.70
CA THR A 36 -14.41 3.98 5.83
C THR A 36 -14.43 4.48 4.39
N LEU A 37 -13.32 4.30 3.70
CA LEU A 37 -13.13 4.81 2.34
C LEU A 37 -14.07 4.13 1.35
N THR A 38 -14.75 4.93 0.52
CA THR A 38 -15.37 4.44 -0.71
C THR A 38 -14.30 4.01 -1.71
N ASP A 39 -14.70 3.35 -2.80
CA ASP A 39 -13.77 2.89 -3.83
C ASP A 39 -13.02 4.05 -4.49
N GLU A 40 -13.68 5.19 -4.70
CA GLU A 40 -13.09 6.40 -5.24
C GLU A 40 -12.16 7.07 -4.22
N GLN A 41 -12.59 7.19 -2.97
CA GLN A 41 -11.78 7.75 -1.89
C GLN A 41 -10.52 6.92 -1.63
N ALA A 42 -10.57 5.59 -1.76
CA ALA A 42 -9.38 4.73 -1.66
C ALA A 42 -8.35 5.06 -2.74
N VAL A 43 -8.79 5.34 -3.97
CA VAL A 43 -7.90 5.78 -5.04
C VAL A 43 -7.24 7.12 -4.69
N HIS A 44 -8.03 8.12 -4.30
CA HIS A 44 -7.51 9.43 -3.88
C HIS A 44 -6.53 9.30 -2.72
N PHE A 45 -6.88 8.53 -1.69
CA PHE A 45 -6.09 8.39 -0.48
C PHE A 45 -4.68 7.86 -0.73
N ILE A 46 -4.52 6.87 -1.63
CA ILE A 46 -3.22 6.23 -1.88
C ILE A 46 -2.47 6.75 -3.10
N HIS A 47 -3.17 7.41 -4.04
CA HIS A 47 -2.57 7.85 -5.29
C HIS A 47 -2.21 9.34 -5.27
N ASP A 48 -3.13 10.19 -4.79
CA ASP A 48 -2.98 11.62 -4.96
C ASP A 48 -1.86 12.17 -4.06
N ARG A 49 -1.06 13.04 -4.66
CA ARG A 49 0.02 13.76 -4.01
C ARG A 49 -0.21 15.25 -4.10
N PHE A 50 -0.47 15.74 -5.31
CA PHE A 50 -0.76 17.15 -5.55
C PHE A 50 -2.11 17.53 -4.98
N ASP A 51 -2.22 18.72 -4.44
CA ASP A 51 -3.41 19.24 -3.76
C ASP A 51 -3.83 18.48 -2.50
N VAL A 52 -2.90 17.66 -1.92
CA VAL A 52 -3.13 16.91 -0.69
C VAL A 52 -1.99 17.16 0.30
N GLY A 53 -2.33 17.65 1.49
CA GLY A 53 -1.39 17.89 2.59
C GLY A 53 -0.22 18.80 2.18
N ASP A 54 1.02 18.34 2.42
CA ASP A 54 2.25 19.04 2.04
C ASP A 54 2.77 18.67 0.63
N GLU A 55 2.00 17.89 -0.12
CA GLU A 55 2.31 17.40 -1.45
C GLU A 55 3.59 16.53 -1.52
N SER A 56 4.12 16.09 -0.38
CA SER A 56 5.32 15.26 -0.33
C SER A 56 5.05 13.80 -0.70
N ASN A 57 6.06 13.17 -1.29
CA ASN A 57 6.02 11.73 -1.54
C ASN A 57 6.01 10.94 -0.22
N THR A 58 6.67 11.45 0.81
CA THR A 58 6.75 10.83 2.13
C THR A 58 5.37 10.70 2.78
N GLN A 59 4.53 11.74 2.73
CA GLN A 59 3.15 11.66 3.24
C GLN A 59 2.33 10.66 2.44
N ARG A 60 2.44 10.66 1.11
CA ARG A 60 1.75 9.66 0.29
C ARG A 60 2.17 8.22 0.66
N MET A 61 3.46 7.97 0.86
CA MET A 61 3.95 6.66 1.28
C MET A 61 3.36 6.24 2.64
N LYS A 62 3.26 7.13 3.62
CA LYS A 62 2.61 6.85 4.92
C LYS A 62 1.15 6.45 4.73
N ARG A 63 0.39 7.17 3.89
CA ARG A 63 -0.99 6.80 3.57
C ARG A 63 -1.10 5.42 2.94
N GLN A 64 -0.17 5.08 2.02
CA GLN A 64 -0.12 3.75 1.40
C GLN A 64 0.13 2.65 2.43
N GLU A 65 1.01 2.88 3.41
CA GLU A 65 1.27 1.92 4.50
C GLU A 65 0.04 1.71 5.39
N VAL A 66 -0.61 2.81 5.80
CA VAL A 66 -1.84 2.75 6.61
C VAL A 66 -2.94 2.00 5.86
N TYR A 67 -3.15 2.33 4.58
CA TYR A 67 -4.15 1.67 3.75
C TYR A 67 -3.84 0.18 3.57
N LYS A 68 -2.60 -0.17 3.25
CA LYS A 68 -2.13 -1.55 3.07
C LYS A 68 -2.38 -2.40 4.32
N ALA A 69 -2.10 -1.86 5.51
CA ALA A 69 -2.33 -2.54 6.78
C ALA A 69 -3.83 -2.83 6.97
N GLY A 70 -4.69 -1.82 6.87
CA GLY A 70 -6.14 -2.00 7.01
C GLY A 70 -6.75 -2.90 5.95
N LEU A 71 -6.27 -2.82 4.70
CA LEU A 71 -6.67 -3.73 3.62
C LEU A 71 -6.33 -5.18 3.94
N LYS A 72 -5.10 -5.42 4.44
CA LYS A 72 -4.64 -6.75 4.84
C LYS A 72 -5.52 -7.34 5.95
N ASP A 73 -5.83 -6.55 6.97
CA ASP A 73 -6.66 -6.98 8.10
C ASP A 73 -8.08 -7.35 7.64
N ASN A 74 -8.69 -6.50 6.82
CA ASN A 74 -10.04 -6.75 6.29
C ASN A 74 -10.08 -7.99 5.39
N LEU A 75 -9.10 -8.17 4.51
CA LEU A 75 -9.02 -9.35 3.64
C LEU A 75 -8.73 -10.62 4.44
N ALA A 76 -7.90 -10.54 5.49
CA ALA A 76 -7.64 -11.67 6.37
C ALA A 76 -8.91 -12.11 7.11
N ALA A 77 -9.74 -11.17 7.58
CA ALA A 77 -11.04 -11.48 8.17
C ALA A 77 -11.96 -12.19 7.17
N LYS A 78 -12.10 -11.65 5.94
CA LYS A 78 -12.90 -12.28 4.87
C LYS A 78 -12.42 -13.70 4.53
N CYS A 79 -11.10 -13.90 4.40
CA CYS A 79 -10.52 -15.20 4.10
C CYS A 79 -10.59 -16.18 5.29
N SER A 80 -10.74 -15.70 6.52
CA SER A 80 -10.97 -16.57 7.68
C SER A 80 -12.41 -17.09 7.75
N GLU A 81 -13.36 -16.32 7.24
CA GLU A 81 -14.78 -16.71 7.12
C GLU A 81 -14.99 -17.64 5.91
N ASP A 82 -14.30 -17.36 4.80
CA ASP A 82 -14.33 -18.15 3.57
C ASP A 82 -12.92 -18.32 2.99
N ASN A 83 -12.36 -19.51 3.12
CA ASN A 83 -11.02 -19.82 2.62
C ASN A 83 -10.92 -19.85 1.08
N THR A 84 -12.05 -19.80 0.38
CA THR A 84 -12.11 -19.68 -1.09
C THR A 84 -12.17 -18.22 -1.57
N TYR A 85 -12.33 -17.25 -0.65
CA TYR A 85 -12.42 -15.83 -0.97
C TYR A 85 -11.26 -15.30 -1.83
N PRO A 86 -9.99 -15.78 -1.70
CA PRO A 86 -8.92 -15.38 -2.60
C PRO A 86 -9.19 -15.67 -4.09
N LEU A 87 -10.03 -16.66 -4.42
CA LEU A 87 -10.42 -16.92 -5.80
C LEU A 87 -11.33 -15.80 -6.33
N THR A 88 -12.25 -15.31 -5.50
CA THR A 88 -13.08 -14.14 -5.82
C THR A 88 -12.23 -12.90 -6.07
N ILE A 89 -11.19 -12.67 -5.24
CA ILE A 89 -10.22 -11.58 -5.44
C ILE A 89 -9.49 -11.74 -6.77
N TYR A 90 -9.00 -12.94 -7.06
CA TYR A 90 -8.30 -13.22 -8.31
C TYR A 90 -9.16 -12.93 -9.54
N ASP A 91 -10.40 -13.44 -9.54
CA ASP A 91 -11.32 -13.27 -10.66
C ASP A 91 -11.70 -11.80 -10.88
N ALA A 92 -11.93 -11.05 -9.80
CA ALA A 92 -12.25 -9.63 -9.88
C ALA A 92 -11.08 -8.75 -10.35
N LEU A 93 -9.84 -9.16 -10.05
CA LEU A 93 -8.64 -8.42 -10.44
C LEU A 93 -8.03 -8.90 -11.77
N ARG A 94 -8.55 -9.96 -12.37
CA ARG A 94 -7.97 -10.60 -13.56
C ARG A 94 -7.76 -9.64 -14.73
N ASP A 95 -8.69 -8.73 -14.94
CA ASP A 95 -8.63 -7.77 -16.05
C ASP A 95 -7.61 -6.64 -15.82
N TYR A 96 -7.06 -6.54 -14.61
CA TYR A 96 -6.05 -5.55 -14.23
C TYR A 96 -4.63 -6.13 -14.15
N MET A 97 -4.45 -7.43 -14.36
CA MET A 97 -3.15 -8.08 -14.24
C MET A 97 -2.83 -8.95 -15.46
N VAL A 98 -1.53 -9.02 -15.74
CA VAL A 98 -0.94 -10.01 -16.66
C VAL A 98 -0.07 -10.91 -15.82
N THR A 99 -0.43 -12.19 -15.70
CA THR A 99 0.27 -13.15 -14.83
C THR A 99 0.16 -14.56 -15.39
N ASP A 100 1.19 -15.37 -15.13
CA ASP A 100 1.21 -16.81 -15.35
C ASP A 100 0.83 -17.62 -14.11
N ILE A 101 0.50 -16.94 -13.01
CA ILE A 101 0.08 -17.59 -11.77
C ILE A 101 -1.38 -18.04 -11.92
N SER A 102 -1.63 -19.35 -11.74
CA SER A 102 -2.99 -19.88 -11.71
C SER A 102 -3.77 -19.37 -10.49
N SER A 103 -5.10 -19.31 -10.59
CA SER A 103 -5.96 -18.89 -9.47
C SER A 103 -5.74 -19.72 -8.21
N GLN A 104 -5.50 -21.05 -8.34
CA GLN A 104 -5.20 -21.91 -7.19
C GLN A 104 -3.87 -21.58 -6.53
N LYS A 105 -2.84 -21.24 -7.32
CA LYS A 105 -1.53 -20.82 -6.80
C LYS A 105 -1.64 -19.46 -6.13
N PHE A 106 -2.37 -18.53 -6.75
CA PHE A 106 -2.68 -17.22 -6.16
C PHE A 106 -3.39 -17.39 -4.81
N SER A 107 -4.45 -18.21 -4.74
CA SER A 107 -5.18 -18.46 -3.50
C SER A 107 -4.28 -18.96 -2.36
N LYS A 108 -3.40 -19.92 -2.64
CA LYS A 108 -2.44 -20.43 -1.65
C LYS A 108 -1.47 -19.35 -1.18
N LEU A 109 -0.93 -18.54 -2.09
CA LEU A 109 -0.01 -17.45 -1.76
C LEU A 109 -0.71 -16.34 -0.96
N ALA A 110 -1.94 -15.97 -1.36
CA ALA A 110 -2.72 -14.96 -0.65
C ALA A 110 -2.99 -15.37 0.80
N LEU A 111 -3.44 -16.62 1.04
CA LEU A 111 -3.67 -17.12 2.38
C LEU A 111 -2.39 -17.21 3.21
N LEU A 112 -1.24 -17.47 2.60
CA LEU A 112 0.05 -17.43 3.28
C LEU A 112 0.42 -16.00 3.68
N VAL A 113 0.40 -15.06 2.73
CA VAL A 113 0.76 -13.65 2.97
C VAL A 113 -0.14 -13.00 4.03
N LEU A 114 -1.44 -13.31 4.03
CA LEU A 114 -2.37 -12.75 5.02
C LEU A 114 -2.10 -13.24 6.45
N LYS A 115 -1.48 -14.42 6.62
CA LYS A 115 -1.10 -14.97 7.93
C LYS A 115 0.25 -14.45 8.45
N GLU A 116 1.13 -14.03 7.54
CA GLU A 116 2.46 -13.58 7.91
C GLU A 116 2.40 -12.19 8.56
N LYS A 117 3.27 -11.97 9.54
CA LYS A 117 3.46 -10.64 10.13
C LYS A 117 4.19 -9.76 9.13
N ASP A 118 3.81 -8.49 9.09
CA ASP A 118 4.59 -7.49 8.38
C ASP A 118 5.92 -7.30 9.11
N ALA A 119 7.02 -7.50 8.39
CA ALA A 119 8.36 -7.32 8.93
C ALA A 119 8.78 -5.85 9.02
N GLY A 120 7.92 -4.95 8.56
CA GLY A 120 8.20 -3.52 8.47
C GLY A 120 8.91 -3.12 7.18
N THR A 121 9.34 -1.87 7.16
CA THR A 121 10.03 -1.25 6.01
C THR A 121 11.44 -0.87 6.43
N VAL A 122 12.43 -1.30 5.67
CA VAL A 122 13.81 -0.84 5.85
C VAL A 122 14.02 0.40 4.99
N SER A 123 14.42 1.49 5.63
CA SER A 123 14.71 2.76 4.94
C SER A 123 16.20 2.91 4.71
N ILE A 124 16.58 3.36 3.53
CA ILE A 124 17.96 3.68 3.17
C ILE A 124 18.10 5.20 3.28
N ALA A 125 19.09 5.66 4.06
CA ALA A 125 19.44 7.08 4.11
C ALA A 125 20.00 7.53 2.75
N GLY A 126 19.81 8.80 2.41
CA GLY A 126 20.33 9.38 1.16
C GLY A 126 20.25 10.87 1.15
N THR A 127 20.92 11.47 0.17
CA THR A 127 20.89 12.92 -0.08
C THR A 127 19.95 13.20 -1.24
N GLU A 128 18.94 14.03 -1.00
CA GLU A 128 18.05 14.50 -2.06
C GLU A 128 18.65 15.68 -2.80
N THR A 129 18.63 15.61 -4.11
CA THR A 129 19.00 16.71 -5.03
C THR A 129 17.88 16.94 -6.01
N VAL A 130 17.75 18.17 -6.49
CA VAL A 130 16.78 18.53 -7.52
C VAL A 130 17.55 18.90 -8.77
N ASP A 131 17.28 18.24 -9.87
CA ASP A 131 17.90 18.54 -11.15
C ASP A 131 17.36 19.84 -11.78
N ASP A 132 17.97 20.27 -12.90
CA ASP A 132 17.59 21.50 -13.61
C ASP A 132 16.15 21.44 -14.19
N LEU A 133 15.55 20.27 -14.28
CA LEU A 133 14.19 20.03 -14.76
C LEU A 133 13.16 19.92 -13.61
N GLY A 134 13.62 20.00 -12.36
CA GLY A 134 12.78 19.92 -11.16
C GLY A 134 12.48 18.48 -10.70
N PHE A 135 13.20 17.47 -11.21
CA PHE A 135 13.10 16.11 -10.70
C PHE A 135 13.94 15.94 -9.44
N VAL A 136 13.34 15.24 -8.46
CA VAL A 136 14.06 14.87 -7.24
C VAL A 136 14.82 13.57 -7.50
N GLU A 137 16.15 13.63 -7.33
CA GLU A 137 17.03 12.48 -7.34
C GLU A 137 17.49 12.18 -5.92
N VAL A 138 17.61 10.91 -5.57
CA VAL A 138 18.11 10.48 -4.25
C VAL A 138 19.38 9.67 -4.46
N GLU A 139 20.52 10.20 -3.99
CA GLU A 139 21.77 9.46 -3.94
C GLU A 139 21.82 8.70 -2.60
N PRO A 140 21.78 7.35 -2.62
CA PRO A 140 21.73 6.57 -1.40
C PRO A 140 23.09 6.62 -0.69
N ASP A 141 23.07 6.71 0.63
CA ASP A 141 24.25 6.53 1.47
C ASP A 141 24.73 5.07 1.39
N ALA A 142 26.01 4.88 1.06
CA ALA A 142 26.57 3.56 0.78
C ALA A 142 26.55 2.64 2.01
N ASP A 143 26.82 3.17 3.20
CA ASP A 143 26.85 2.39 4.43
C ASP A 143 25.42 1.98 4.84
N SER A 144 24.47 2.91 4.74
CA SER A 144 23.05 2.64 4.97
C SER A 144 22.49 1.59 4.02
N LEU A 145 22.85 1.68 2.73
CA LEU A 145 22.47 0.67 1.73
C LEU A 145 23.06 -0.70 2.06
N GLN A 146 24.34 -0.75 2.41
CA GLN A 146 25.00 -2.02 2.78
C GLN A 146 24.35 -2.64 4.02
N GLN A 147 24.05 -1.84 5.04
CA GLN A 147 23.37 -2.31 6.25
C GLN A 147 21.97 -2.86 5.94
N ALA A 148 21.18 -2.17 5.12
CA ALA A 148 19.88 -2.63 4.70
C ALA A 148 19.95 -3.96 3.95
N ILE A 149 20.91 -4.14 3.06
CA ILE A 149 21.14 -5.40 2.34
C ILE A 149 21.49 -6.54 3.31
N VAL A 150 22.39 -6.29 4.28
CA VAL A 150 22.77 -7.30 5.28
C VAL A 150 21.55 -7.68 6.13
N GLU A 151 20.77 -6.72 6.61
CA GLU A 151 19.60 -6.98 7.43
C GLU A 151 18.52 -7.79 6.70
N LEU A 152 18.28 -7.51 5.41
CA LEU A 152 17.20 -8.14 4.65
C LEU A 152 17.57 -9.52 4.08
N PHE A 153 18.84 -9.72 3.70
CA PHE A 153 19.23 -10.88 2.88
C PHE A 153 20.26 -11.79 3.53
N TYR A 154 20.92 -11.35 4.58
CA TYR A 154 21.96 -12.13 5.23
C TYR A 154 21.60 -12.41 6.69
N LYS A 155 21.70 -13.68 7.08
CA LYS A 155 21.64 -14.08 8.49
C LYS A 155 23.05 -14.27 9.01
N GLU A 156 23.31 -13.82 10.24
CA GLU A 156 24.54 -14.20 10.91
C GLU A 156 24.58 -15.72 11.06
N TYR A 157 25.69 -16.34 10.66
CA TYR A 157 25.99 -17.72 10.93
C TYR A 157 26.54 -17.81 12.36
N ASN A 158 25.70 -18.27 13.29
CA ASN A 158 26.10 -18.64 14.65
C ASN A 158 26.53 -20.11 14.68
#